data_e1a9afd59e4706391a5ab6037d54e5d6
#
_entry.id   e1a9afd59e4706391a5ab6037d54e5d6
#
_cell.length_a   1.000
_cell.length_b   1.000
_cell.length_c   1.000
_cell.angle_alpha   90.00
_cell.angle_beta   90.00
_cell.angle_gamma   90.00
#
_symmetry.space_group_name_H-M   'P 1'
#
loop_
_entity.id
_entity.type
_entity.pdbx_description
1 polymer ?
#
loop_
_entity_poly.entity_id
_entity_poly.type
_entity_poly.pdbx_seq_one_letter_code
_entity_poly.pdbx_strand_id
1 'polypeptide(L)'
;IAGAVKESGLGERIAYKFIISYVTSFKSIIVAIFILTFILSLLIPHPWPRAFLIMSVMAVVIKSANIPRVDAVKIGFTVFAASVPVSLIFLTGDATISPLAVQSSGVSLGWLGWFKLMGPPSIIVSIITCFMILFLFKPTQEVQVNKEEMRAKLAAMGPMSGKELRTAFWVTLAIILWMTDTLHGVDIGWVTLFIAMAMSLPLVGEILTPASWSGVPLHVLIFLTAAVAIGRVGGATGMNAWIAQTVLPGTVPSDPYILAAFIATISIIIHMLLGSVIAVMGIIIPAMITFTSQMGITPLVPA
;
A
#
# COMPACT_ATOMS: atom_id res chain seq x y z
N ILE A 1 -7.98 6.02 -9.78
CA ILE A 1 -6.68 6.73 -9.80
C ILE A 1 -5.55 5.80 -10.26
N ALA A 2 -5.31 4.64 -9.61
CA ALA A 2 -4.26 3.69 -10.01
C ALA A 2 -4.34 3.29 -11.49
N GLY A 3 -5.55 3.03 -12.00
CA GLY A 3 -5.79 2.78 -13.43
C GLY A 3 -5.35 3.95 -14.31
N ALA A 4 -5.66 5.17 -13.92
CA ALA A 4 -5.26 6.37 -14.66
C ALA A 4 -3.74 6.51 -14.77
N VAL A 5 -3.01 6.31 -13.68
CA VAL A 5 -1.54 6.35 -13.67
C VAL A 5 -0.94 5.27 -14.57
N LYS A 6 -1.54 4.06 -14.58
CA LYS A 6 -1.13 2.96 -15.45
C LYS A 6 -1.44 3.26 -16.92
N GLU A 7 -2.69 3.62 -17.23
CA GLU A 7 -3.15 3.83 -18.62
C GLU A 7 -2.54 5.06 -19.29
N SER A 8 -2.12 6.07 -18.51
CA SER A 8 -1.42 7.23 -19.05
C SER A 8 0.05 6.97 -19.36
N GLY A 9 0.67 5.94 -18.74
CA GLY A 9 2.11 5.70 -18.81
C GLY A 9 2.95 6.56 -17.84
N LEU A 10 2.33 7.41 -17.04
CA LEU A 10 3.02 8.30 -16.11
C LEU A 10 3.90 7.53 -15.11
N GLY A 11 3.37 6.43 -14.55
CA GLY A 11 4.10 5.60 -13.61
C GLY A 11 5.36 4.96 -14.22
N GLU A 12 5.25 4.45 -15.45
CA GLU A 12 6.40 3.88 -16.18
C GLU A 12 7.46 4.94 -16.48
N ARG A 13 7.05 6.13 -16.93
CA ARG A 13 7.97 7.24 -17.20
C ARG A 13 8.75 7.63 -15.95
N ILE A 14 8.08 7.76 -14.81
CA ILE A 14 8.72 8.06 -13.53
C ILE A 14 9.73 6.96 -13.19
N ALA A 15 9.33 5.70 -13.31
CA ALA A 15 10.17 4.55 -12.99
C ALA A 15 11.42 4.50 -13.90
N TYR A 16 11.27 4.64 -15.22
CA TYR A 16 12.42 4.65 -16.14
C TYR A 16 13.37 5.82 -15.87
N LYS A 17 12.85 7.05 -15.68
CA LYS A 17 13.70 8.21 -15.34
C LYS A 17 14.48 7.97 -14.05
N PHE A 18 13.82 7.43 -13.02
CA PHE A 18 14.46 7.15 -11.74
C PHE A 18 15.59 6.10 -11.89
N ILE A 19 15.31 4.98 -12.57
CA ILE A 19 16.28 3.90 -12.75
C ILE A 19 17.48 4.38 -13.59
N ILE A 20 17.25 5.08 -14.68
CA ILE A 20 18.34 5.64 -15.50
C ILE A 20 19.24 6.56 -14.67
N SER A 21 18.67 7.33 -13.75
CA SER A 21 19.42 8.29 -12.93
C SER A 21 20.24 7.60 -11.81
N TYR A 22 19.66 6.63 -11.13
CA TYR A 22 20.20 6.17 -9.85
C TYR A 22 20.68 4.71 -9.81
N VAL A 23 20.29 3.88 -10.79
CA VAL A 23 20.62 2.45 -10.76
C VAL A 23 21.89 2.15 -11.56
N THR A 24 22.87 1.51 -10.91
CA THR A 24 24.15 1.12 -11.52
C THR A 24 24.60 -0.29 -11.17
N SER A 25 24.13 -0.85 -10.04
CA SER A 25 24.55 -2.13 -9.48
C SER A 25 23.40 -2.89 -8.86
N PHE A 26 23.60 -4.15 -8.50
CA PHE A 26 22.58 -4.96 -7.82
C PHE A 26 22.07 -4.30 -6.52
N LYS A 27 22.97 -3.75 -5.71
CA LYS A 27 22.59 -3.05 -4.46
C LYS A 27 21.72 -1.82 -4.76
N SER A 28 22.11 -1.03 -5.77
CA SER A 28 21.32 0.13 -6.15
C SER A 28 19.95 -0.23 -6.75
N ILE A 29 19.79 -1.42 -7.37
CA ILE A 29 18.49 -1.95 -7.77
C ILE A 29 17.59 -2.15 -6.54
N ILE A 30 18.09 -2.83 -5.50
CA ILE A 30 17.32 -3.07 -4.27
C ILE A 30 16.89 -1.76 -3.62
N VAL A 31 17.80 -0.82 -3.41
CA VAL A 31 17.48 0.49 -2.83
C VAL A 31 16.49 1.27 -3.71
N ALA A 32 16.70 1.24 -5.03
CA ALA A 32 15.82 1.91 -5.99
C ALA A 32 14.39 1.36 -5.94
N ILE A 33 14.20 0.06 -5.74
CA ILE A 33 12.87 -0.55 -5.59
C ILE A 33 12.14 0.05 -4.38
N PHE A 34 12.78 0.19 -3.22
CA PHE A 34 12.17 0.79 -2.03
C PHE A 34 11.81 2.26 -2.25
N ILE A 35 12.73 3.05 -2.80
CA ILE A 35 12.48 4.48 -3.07
C ILE A 35 11.38 4.64 -4.13
N LEU A 36 11.43 3.86 -5.20
CA LEU A 36 10.41 3.90 -6.25
C LEU A 36 9.05 3.46 -5.72
N THR A 37 9.00 2.43 -4.87
CA THR A 37 7.78 2.00 -4.20
C THR A 37 7.21 3.13 -3.33
N PHE A 38 8.05 3.85 -2.60
CA PHE A 38 7.65 5.01 -1.80
C PHE A 38 7.07 6.13 -2.67
N ILE A 39 7.77 6.54 -3.73
CA ILE A 39 7.29 7.59 -4.64
C ILE A 39 5.96 7.18 -5.27
N LEU A 40 5.88 5.96 -5.77
CA LEU A 40 4.67 5.45 -6.41
C LEU A 40 3.52 5.19 -5.43
N SER A 41 3.77 5.08 -4.13
CA SER A 41 2.70 4.90 -3.14
C SER A 41 1.80 6.14 -3.01
N LEU A 42 2.31 7.30 -3.35
CA LEU A 42 1.52 8.54 -3.45
C LEU A 42 0.64 8.57 -4.72
N LEU A 43 1.12 7.96 -5.81
CA LEU A 43 0.46 8.01 -7.12
C LEU A 43 -0.50 6.84 -7.35
N ILE A 44 -0.16 5.69 -6.81
CA ILE A 44 -0.87 4.42 -6.98
C ILE A 44 -1.32 3.92 -5.60
N PRO A 45 -2.56 4.23 -5.19
CA PRO A 45 -3.07 3.97 -3.84
C PRO A 45 -3.45 2.50 -3.62
N HIS A 46 -2.65 1.57 -4.12
CA HIS A 46 -2.81 0.14 -3.89
C HIS A 46 -1.48 -0.60 -4.13
N PRO A 47 -1.05 -1.54 -3.27
CA PRO A 47 0.24 -2.20 -3.39
C PRO A 47 0.38 -3.08 -4.64
N TRP A 48 -0.66 -3.81 -5.05
CA TRP A 48 -0.58 -4.74 -6.19
C TRP A 48 -0.31 -4.06 -7.54
N PRO A 49 -1.10 -3.08 -8.00
CA PRO A 49 -0.81 -2.38 -9.26
C PRO A 49 0.57 -1.73 -9.26
N ARG A 50 1.00 -1.19 -8.12
CA ARG A 50 2.33 -0.60 -7.94
C ARG A 50 3.43 -1.65 -8.06
N ALA A 51 3.29 -2.79 -7.39
CA ALA A 51 4.24 -3.88 -7.47
C ALA A 51 4.36 -4.42 -8.90
N PHE A 52 3.24 -4.63 -9.60
CA PHE A 52 3.26 -5.08 -10.99
C PHE A 52 3.91 -4.07 -11.94
N LEU A 53 3.69 -2.77 -11.74
CA LEU A 53 4.37 -1.73 -12.52
C LEU A 53 5.88 -1.79 -12.28
N ILE A 54 6.34 -1.85 -11.03
CA ILE A 54 7.76 -1.96 -10.70
C ILE A 54 8.34 -3.26 -11.27
N MET A 55 7.63 -4.38 -11.17
CA MET A 55 8.05 -5.66 -11.74
C MET A 55 8.24 -5.59 -13.26
N SER A 56 7.35 -4.92 -13.99
CA SER A 56 7.46 -4.76 -15.45
C SER A 56 8.73 -3.98 -15.83
N VAL A 57 9.03 -2.93 -15.07
CA VAL A 57 10.25 -2.13 -15.27
C VAL A 57 11.50 -2.91 -14.86
N MET A 58 11.45 -3.65 -13.74
CA MET A 58 12.56 -4.52 -13.31
C MET A 58 12.84 -5.64 -14.33
N ALA A 59 11.82 -6.16 -15.02
CA ALA A 59 12.01 -7.15 -16.08
C ALA A 59 12.89 -6.60 -17.22
N VAL A 60 12.74 -5.32 -17.59
CA VAL A 60 13.62 -4.65 -18.54
C VAL A 60 15.04 -4.54 -18.01
N VAL A 61 15.21 -4.15 -16.73
CA VAL A 61 16.52 -4.06 -16.08
C VAL A 61 17.21 -5.43 -16.05
N ILE A 62 16.49 -6.47 -15.64
CA ILE A 62 16.99 -7.85 -15.57
C ILE A 62 17.47 -8.32 -16.95
N LYS A 63 16.69 -8.05 -17.98
CA LYS A 63 17.04 -8.44 -19.35
C LYS A 63 18.25 -7.65 -19.86
N SER A 64 18.25 -6.32 -19.73
CA SER A 64 19.31 -5.46 -20.26
C SER A 64 20.68 -5.66 -19.56
N ALA A 65 20.67 -6.06 -18.30
CA ALA A 65 21.87 -6.35 -17.51
C ALA A 65 22.26 -7.85 -17.51
N ASN A 66 21.57 -8.71 -18.27
CA ASN A 66 21.75 -10.16 -18.31
C ASN A 66 21.81 -10.78 -16.90
N ILE A 67 20.91 -10.34 -16.00
CA ILE A 67 20.89 -10.80 -14.61
C ILE A 67 20.47 -12.27 -14.56
N PRO A 68 21.23 -13.14 -13.85
CA PRO A 68 20.90 -14.57 -13.74
C PRO A 68 19.53 -14.77 -13.08
N ARG A 69 18.86 -15.87 -13.43
CA ARG A 69 17.53 -16.22 -12.92
C ARG A 69 17.45 -16.20 -11.38
N VAL A 70 18.52 -16.67 -10.71
CA VAL A 70 18.59 -16.69 -9.23
C VAL A 70 18.54 -15.27 -8.67
N ASP A 71 19.27 -14.32 -9.25
CA ASP A 71 19.29 -12.94 -8.82
C ASP A 71 18.03 -12.17 -9.25
N ALA A 72 17.45 -12.54 -10.40
CA ALA A 72 16.17 -12.02 -10.85
C ALA A 72 15.02 -12.37 -9.87
N VAL A 73 15.02 -13.58 -9.30
CA VAL A 73 14.08 -13.98 -8.25
C VAL A 73 14.25 -13.12 -6.99
N LYS A 74 15.49 -12.82 -6.59
CA LYS A 74 15.76 -11.93 -5.44
C LYS A 74 15.21 -10.51 -5.67
N ILE A 75 15.37 -9.98 -6.90
CA ILE A 75 14.80 -8.68 -7.29
C ILE A 75 13.27 -8.74 -7.22
N GLY A 76 12.66 -9.78 -7.78
CA GLY A 76 11.21 -9.98 -7.71
C GLY A 76 10.69 -10.04 -6.28
N PHE A 77 11.34 -10.83 -5.43
CA PHE A 77 11.00 -10.87 -3.99
C PHE A 77 11.12 -9.49 -3.34
N THR A 78 12.17 -8.73 -3.67
CA THR A 78 12.38 -7.38 -3.13
C THR A 78 11.21 -6.44 -3.46
N VAL A 79 10.62 -6.53 -4.65
CA VAL A 79 9.46 -5.71 -5.03
C VAL A 79 8.27 -5.98 -4.13
N PHE A 80 7.98 -7.25 -3.83
CA PHE A 80 6.90 -7.61 -2.92
C PHE A 80 7.22 -7.24 -1.46
N ALA A 81 8.43 -7.53 -1.01
CA ALA A 81 8.86 -7.20 0.35
C ALA A 81 8.85 -5.69 0.63
N ALA A 82 9.20 -4.85 -0.35
CA ALA A 82 9.11 -3.41 -0.24
C ALA A 82 7.66 -2.90 -0.23
N SER A 83 6.77 -3.57 -0.97
CA SER A 83 5.39 -3.10 -1.15
C SER A 83 4.59 -3.11 0.14
N VAL A 84 4.85 -4.02 1.07
CA VAL A 84 4.09 -4.16 2.32
C VAL A 84 4.34 -3.00 3.29
N PRO A 85 5.56 -2.80 3.84
CA PRO A 85 5.78 -1.74 4.82
C PRO A 85 5.61 -0.34 4.23
N VAL A 86 5.97 -0.13 2.96
CA VAL A 86 5.81 1.16 2.30
C VAL A 86 4.34 1.53 2.10
N SER A 87 3.45 0.56 1.91
CA SER A 87 2.02 0.86 1.73
C SER A 87 1.34 1.38 2.98
N LEU A 88 1.91 1.13 4.16
CA LEU A 88 1.37 1.60 5.44
C LEU A 88 1.82 3.04 5.80
N ILE A 89 2.76 3.62 5.06
CA ILE A 89 3.26 4.98 5.34
C ILE A 89 2.14 6.02 5.19
N PHE A 90 1.34 5.90 4.14
CA PHE A 90 0.23 6.80 3.88
C PHE A 90 -1.11 6.08 3.99
N LEU A 91 -2.14 6.74 4.49
CA LEU A 91 -3.49 6.19 4.58
C LEU A 91 -3.98 5.65 3.22
N THR A 92 -3.63 6.35 2.15
CA THR A 92 -3.94 5.98 0.77
C THR A 92 -2.90 5.05 0.13
N GLY A 93 -1.82 4.70 0.82
CA GLY A 93 -0.79 3.79 0.29
C GLY A 93 -1.30 2.35 0.11
N ASP A 94 -2.22 1.91 0.98
CA ASP A 94 -3.12 0.79 0.76
C ASP A 94 -4.56 1.24 1.04
N ALA A 95 -5.24 1.69 0.00
CA ALA A 95 -6.61 2.22 0.09
C ALA A 95 -7.66 1.15 0.49
N THR A 96 -7.27 -0.08 0.70
CA THR A 96 -8.13 -1.17 1.15
C THR A 96 -7.97 -1.45 2.64
N ILE A 97 -6.73 -1.66 3.08
CA ILE A 97 -6.42 -2.12 4.44
C ILE A 97 -6.39 -0.95 5.42
N SER A 98 -5.67 0.12 5.10
CA SER A 98 -5.47 1.22 6.04
C SER A 98 -6.78 1.96 6.39
N PRO A 99 -7.68 2.30 5.43
CA PRO A 99 -8.99 2.86 5.77
C PRO A 99 -9.88 1.88 6.54
N LEU A 100 -9.77 0.56 6.28
CA LEU A 100 -10.51 -0.46 7.02
C LEU A 100 -10.11 -0.48 8.50
N ALA A 101 -8.80 -0.37 8.79
CA ALA A 101 -8.31 -0.29 10.17
C ALA A 101 -8.89 0.94 10.89
N VAL A 102 -8.80 2.12 10.26
CA VAL A 102 -9.35 3.37 10.79
C VAL A 102 -10.86 3.25 11.03
N GLN A 103 -11.61 2.76 10.04
CA GLN A 103 -13.06 2.60 10.15
C GLN A 103 -13.44 1.61 11.25
N SER A 104 -12.71 0.52 11.39
CA SER A 104 -12.97 -0.52 12.41
C SER A 104 -12.68 0.00 13.82
N SER A 105 -11.71 0.91 13.98
CA SER A 105 -11.42 1.53 15.28
C SER A 105 -12.53 2.46 15.76
N GLY A 106 -13.39 2.94 14.88
CA GLY A 106 -14.40 3.96 15.19
C GLY A 106 -13.83 5.34 15.51
N VAL A 107 -12.52 5.54 15.37
CA VAL A 107 -11.86 6.83 15.61
C VAL A 107 -11.70 7.58 14.30
N SER A 108 -12.04 8.87 14.28
CA SER A 108 -11.80 9.71 13.12
C SER A 108 -10.31 10.04 13.02
N LEU A 109 -9.65 9.52 12.00
CA LEU A 109 -8.25 9.74 11.73
C LEU A 109 -8.08 10.18 10.26
N GLY A 110 -7.69 11.44 10.08
CA GLY A 110 -7.42 11.99 8.76
C GLY A 110 -6.09 11.50 8.17
N TRP A 111 -5.82 11.86 6.91
CA TRP A 111 -4.65 11.42 6.17
C TRP A 111 -3.31 11.81 6.85
N LEU A 112 -3.20 13.06 7.32
CA LEU A 112 -2.03 13.51 8.07
C LEU A 112 -1.97 12.89 9.46
N GLY A 113 -3.11 12.62 10.10
CA GLY A 113 -3.18 11.90 11.37
C GLY A 113 -2.61 10.49 11.25
N TRP A 114 -2.99 9.77 10.22
CA TRP A 114 -2.42 8.46 9.88
C TRP A 114 -0.91 8.57 9.64
N PHE A 115 -0.46 9.52 8.83
CA PHE A 115 0.97 9.68 8.55
C PHE A 115 1.79 9.96 9.82
N LYS A 116 1.27 10.77 10.74
CA LYS A 116 1.95 11.03 12.03
C LYS A 116 2.06 9.78 12.89
N LEU A 117 1.06 8.90 12.84
CA LEU A 117 0.99 7.69 13.66
C LEU A 117 1.75 6.53 13.01
N MET A 118 1.43 6.20 11.76
CA MET A 118 1.93 5.02 11.05
C MET A 118 3.12 5.31 10.13
N GLY A 119 3.31 6.56 9.70
CA GLY A 119 4.41 6.94 8.82
C GLY A 119 5.79 6.63 9.39
N PRO A 120 6.15 7.15 10.60
CA PRO A 120 7.47 6.91 11.18
C PRO A 120 7.79 5.42 11.37
N PRO A 121 6.96 4.59 12.04
CA PRO A 121 7.26 3.17 12.18
C PRO A 121 7.34 2.44 10.84
N SER A 122 6.48 2.75 9.87
CA SER A 122 6.50 2.12 8.55
C SER A 122 7.75 2.50 7.74
N ILE A 123 8.23 3.73 7.85
CA ILE A 123 9.51 4.15 7.27
C ILE A 123 10.66 3.38 7.90
N ILE A 124 10.70 3.27 9.23
CA ILE A 124 11.74 2.53 9.95
C ILE A 124 11.74 1.07 9.52
N VAL A 125 10.58 0.41 9.49
CA VAL A 125 10.45 -0.98 9.04
C VAL A 125 10.85 -1.14 7.58
N SER A 126 10.50 -0.19 6.71
CA SER A 126 10.94 -0.20 5.30
C SER A 126 12.46 -0.13 5.17
N ILE A 127 13.11 0.73 5.95
CA ILE A 127 14.57 0.86 6.00
C ILE A 127 15.21 -0.43 6.52
N ILE A 128 14.71 -0.98 7.63
CA ILE A 128 15.21 -2.25 8.20
C ILE A 128 15.05 -3.37 7.16
N THR A 129 13.89 -3.49 6.52
CA THR A 129 13.64 -4.50 5.49
C THR A 129 14.60 -4.35 4.32
N CYS A 130 14.86 -3.12 3.86
CA CYS A 130 15.83 -2.85 2.81
C CYS A 130 17.25 -3.32 3.21
N PHE A 131 17.70 -2.98 4.42
CA PHE A 131 18.99 -3.43 4.92
C PHE A 131 19.08 -4.95 5.09
N MET A 132 18.02 -5.58 5.60
CA MET A 132 17.96 -7.04 5.69
C MET A 132 18.08 -7.70 4.31
N ILE A 133 17.40 -7.18 3.31
CA ILE A 133 17.47 -7.70 1.94
C ILE A 133 18.88 -7.48 1.37
N LEU A 134 19.49 -6.31 1.56
CA LEU A 134 20.87 -6.04 1.14
C LEU A 134 21.89 -6.96 1.81
N PHE A 135 21.64 -7.36 3.05
CA PHE A 135 22.51 -8.27 3.80
C PHE A 135 22.33 -9.73 3.34
N LEU A 136 21.08 -10.17 3.16
CA LEU A 136 20.73 -11.55 2.82
C LEU A 136 20.93 -11.85 1.32
N PHE A 137 20.61 -10.91 0.44
CA PHE A 137 20.61 -11.10 -1.00
C PHE A 137 21.89 -10.53 -1.63
N LYS A 138 22.91 -11.37 -1.63
CA LYS A 138 24.14 -11.06 -2.38
C LYS A 138 23.96 -11.50 -3.84
N PRO A 139 24.43 -10.71 -4.82
CA PRO A 139 24.41 -11.12 -6.21
C PRO A 139 25.37 -12.30 -6.43
N THR A 140 25.03 -13.18 -7.36
CA THR A 140 25.86 -14.32 -7.75
C THR A 140 27.01 -13.91 -8.68
N GLN A 141 26.86 -12.77 -9.34
CA GLN A 141 27.87 -12.15 -10.20
C GLN A 141 27.80 -10.63 -10.09
N GLU A 142 28.84 -9.92 -10.52
CA GLU A 142 28.78 -8.47 -10.65
C GLU A 142 27.72 -8.07 -11.68
N VAL A 143 26.80 -7.21 -11.26
CA VAL A 143 25.74 -6.68 -12.09
C VAL A 143 26.08 -5.24 -12.46
N GLN A 144 26.33 -5.01 -13.74
CA GLN A 144 26.42 -3.67 -14.32
C GLN A 144 25.17 -3.41 -15.17
N VAL A 145 24.42 -2.40 -14.80
CA VAL A 145 23.15 -2.09 -15.47
C VAL A 145 23.41 -1.28 -16.73
N ASN A 146 23.16 -1.90 -17.89
CA ASN A 146 23.15 -1.17 -19.14
C ASN A 146 21.86 -0.35 -19.24
N LYS A 147 22.00 0.98 -19.36
CA LYS A 147 20.89 1.92 -19.38
C LYS A 147 20.32 2.20 -20.79
N GLU A 148 20.94 1.63 -21.83
CA GLU A 148 20.55 1.92 -23.23
C GLU A 148 19.14 1.45 -23.55
N GLU A 149 18.76 0.23 -23.16
CA GLU A 149 17.41 -0.30 -23.42
C GLU A 149 16.35 0.54 -22.68
N MET A 150 16.64 0.95 -21.45
CA MET A 150 15.74 1.81 -20.68
C MET A 150 15.63 3.21 -21.26
N ARG A 151 16.74 3.77 -21.76
CA ARG A 151 16.72 5.04 -22.50
C ARG A 151 15.95 4.92 -23.80
N ALA A 152 16.09 3.82 -24.52
CA ALA A 152 15.31 3.55 -25.72
C ALA A 152 13.82 3.43 -25.43
N LYS A 153 13.44 2.74 -24.35
CA LYS A 153 12.05 2.66 -23.87
C LYS A 153 11.49 4.06 -23.51
N LEU A 154 12.25 4.83 -22.76
CA LEU A 154 11.87 6.20 -22.39
C LEU A 154 11.77 7.11 -23.63
N ALA A 155 12.70 6.98 -24.57
CA ALA A 155 12.67 7.72 -25.85
C ALA A 155 11.46 7.34 -26.70
N ALA A 156 11.12 6.03 -26.76
CA ALA A 156 9.92 5.56 -27.46
C ALA A 156 8.61 6.11 -26.89
N MET A 157 8.58 6.50 -25.60
CA MET A 157 7.44 7.17 -25.00
C MET A 157 7.29 8.63 -25.50
N GLY A 158 8.31 9.18 -26.13
CA GLY A 158 8.30 10.57 -26.62
C GLY A 158 8.21 11.63 -25.50
N PRO A 159 7.86 12.87 -25.84
CA PRO A 159 7.59 13.90 -24.84
C PRO A 159 6.37 13.55 -23.99
N MET A 160 6.21 14.23 -22.87
CA MET A 160 5.09 14.01 -21.96
C MET A 160 3.76 14.26 -22.67
N SER A 161 2.91 13.25 -22.74
CA SER A 161 1.63 13.34 -23.44
C SER A 161 0.62 14.19 -22.66
N GLY A 162 -0.37 14.75 -23.36
CA GLY A 162 -1.47 15.46 -22.71
C GLY A 162 -2.23 14.61 -21.67
N LYS A 163 -2.32 13.30 -21.93
CA LYS A 163 -2.92 12.32 -20.98
C LYS A 163 -2.07 12.18 -19.71
N GLU A 164 -0.74 12.10 -19.83
CA GLU A 164 0.17 12.07 -18.69
C GLU A 164 0.11 13.36 -17.86
N LEU A 165 0.07 14.52 -18.53
CA LEU A 165 0.00 15.81 -17.84
C LEU A 165 -1.32 15.97 -17.06
N ARG A 166 -2.45 15.63 -17.68
CA ARG A 166 -3.75 15.63 -17.00
C ARG A 166 -3.78 14.65 -15.83
N THR A 167 -3.20 13.45 -16.00
CA THR A 167 -3.07 12.49 -14.91
C THR A 167 -2.24 13.05 -13.77
N ALA A 168 -1.10 13.65 -14.05
CA ALA A 168 -0.25 14.28 -13.04
C ALA A 168 -0.98 15.39 -12.30
N PHE A 169 -1.73 16.24 -13.01
CA PHE A 169 -2.55 17.29 -12.39
C PHE A 169 -3.60 16.72 -11.43
N TRP A 170 -4.43 15.77 -11.90
CA TRP A 170 -5.50 15.20 -11.08
C TRP A 170 -4.98 14.41 -9.88
N VAL A 171 -3.89 13.67 -10.04
CA VAL A 171 -3.27 12.94 -8.93
C VAL A 171 -2.65 13.90 -7.92
N THR A 172 -2.00 14.96 -8.36
CA THR A 172 -1.48 16.01 -7.47
C THR A 172 -2.60 16.69 -6.70
N LEU A 173 -3.70 17.03 -7.38
CA LEU A 173 -4.88 17.58 -6.73
C LEU A 173 -5.48 16.62 -5.71
N ALA A 174 -5.57 15.32 -6.02
CA ALA A 174 -6.02 14.31 -5.07
C ALA A 174 -5.16 14.28 -3.81
N ILE A 175 -3.83 14.27 -3.97
CA ILE A 175 -2.88 14.27 -2.84
C ILE A 175 -3.07 15.54 -1.97
N ILE A 176 -3.20 16.72 -2.59
CA ILE A 176 -3.45 17.97 -1.85
C ILE A 176 -4.75 17.88 -1.06
N LEU A 177 -5.83 17.42 -1.68
CA LEU A 177 -7.13 17.27 -1.01
C LEU A 177 -7.08 16.22 0.12
N TRP A 178 -6.36 15.13 -0.04
CA TRP A 178 -6.16 14.14 1.04
C TRP A 178 -5.37 14.73 2.20
N MET A 179 -4.30 15.49 1.93
CA MET A 179 -3.50 16.15 2.97
C MET A 179 -4.26 17.23 3.73
N THR A 180 -5.28 17.78 3.12
CA THR A 180 -6.10 18.88 3.68
C THR A 180 -7.48 18.41 4.14
N ASP A 181 -7.72 17.12 4.27
CA ASP A 181 -9.00 16.52 4.66
C ASP A 181 -9.57 17.10 5.96
N THR A 182 -8.70 17.41 6.92
CA THR A 182 -9.09 18.04 8.19
C THR A 182 -9.55 19.50 8.05
N LEU A 183 -9.19 20.19 6.94
CA LEU A 183 -9.60 21.58 6.70
C LEU A 183 -10.99 21.66 6.06
N HIS A 184 -11.29 20.78 5.12
CA HIS A 184 -12.58 20.80 4.40
C HIS A 184 -13.58 19.77 4.93
N GLY A 185 -13.18 18.83 5.79
CA GLY A 185 -14.06 17.86 6.42
C GLY A 185 -14.69 16.82 5.47
N VAL A 186 -14.22 16.73 4.22
CA VAL A 186 -14.71 15.75 3.24
C VAL A 186 -13.93 14.46 3.39
N ASP A 187 -14.64 13.34 3.50
CA ASP A 187 -14.01 12.02 3.59
C ASP A 187 -13.15 11.70 2.35
N ILE A 188 -12.02 11.04 2.58
CA ILE A 188 -11.02 10.68 1.56
C ILE A 188 -11.66 9.85 0.42
N GLY A 189 -12.60 8.98 0.73
CA GLY A 189 -13.33 8.18 -0.25
C GLY A 189 -14.13 9.05 -1.23
N TRP A 190 -14.85 10.06 -0.72
CA TRP A 190 -15.58 11.00 -1.55
C TRP A 190 -14.67 11.86 -2.42
N VAL A 191 -13.55 12.35 -1.87
CA VAL A 191 -12.53 13.05 -2.65
C VAL A 191 -12.01 12.16 -3.78
N THR A 192 -11.69 10.91 -3.46
CA THR A 192 -11.18 9.94 -4.44
C THR A 192 -12.19 9.64 -5.54
N LEU A 193 -13.46 9.46 -5.18
CA LEU A 193 -14.55 9.24 -6.13
C LEU A 193 -14.74 10.45 -7.05
N PHE A 194 -14.79 11.65 -6.48
CA PHE A 194 -14.90 12.90 -7.26
C PHE A 194 -13.76 13.04 -8.28
N ILE A 195 -12.52 12.83 -7.86
CA ILE A 195 -11.36 12.90 -8.75
C ILE A 195 -11.45 11.82 -9.85
N ALA A 196 -11.83 10.59 -9.51
CA ALA A 196 -11.99 9.51 -10.49
C ALA A 196 -13.09 9.83 -11.51
N MET A 197 -14.20 10.41 -11.07
CA MET A 197 -15.27 10.87 -11.97
C MET A 197 -14.77 12.00 -12.87
N ALA A 198 -14.08 13.02 -12.33
CA ALA A 198 -13.50 14.11 -13.10
C ALA A 198 -12.50 13.62 -14.15
N MET A 199 -11.68 12.62 -13.81
CA MET A 199 -10.76 11.97 -14.75
C MET A 199 -11.48 11.23 -15.89
N SER A 200 -12.76 10.90 -15.72
CA SER A 200 -13.59 10.20 -16.73
C SER A 200 -14.36 11.17 -17.63
N LEU A 201 -14.54 12.43 -17.21
CA LEU A 201 -15.35 13.40 -17.96
C LEU A 201 -14.66 13.81 -19.28
N PRO A 202 -15.41 13.91 -20.38
CA PRO A 202 -14.94 14.52 -21.61
C PRO A 202 -14.50 15.97 -21.37
N LEU A 203 -13.50 16.45 -22.12
CA LEU A 203 -12.95 17.81 -22.06
C LEU A 203 -12.10 18.11 -20.81
N VAL A 204 -12.40 17.50 -19.66
CA VAL A 204 -11.75 17.79 -18.37
C VAL A 204 -10.71 16.73 -18.03
N GLY A 205 -11.08 15.47 -18.13
CA GLY A 205 -10.21 14.33 -17.79
C GLY A 205 -9.72 13.58 -19.02
N GLU A 206 -10.62 12.87 -19.69
CA GLU A 206 -10.33 12.00 -20.84
C GLU A 206 -9.22 10.96 -20.56
N ILE A 207 -9.10 10.54 -19.31
CA ILE A 207 -8.05 9.62 -18.87
C ILE A 207 -8.64 8.22 -18.69
N LEU A 208 -9.74 8.14 -17.91
CA LEU A 208 -10.43 6.89 -17.63
C LEU A 208 -11.53 6.64 -18.66
N THR A 209 -11.65 5.40 -19.08
CA THR A 209 -12.67 4.92 -20.01
C THR A 209 -13.66 3.99 -19.29
N PRO A 210 -14.81 3.64 -19.88
CA PRO A 210 -15.69 2.62 -19.31
C PRO A 210 -14.96 1.30 -19.00
N ALA A 211 -13.97 0.93 -19.81
CA ALA A 211 -13.14 -0.26 -19.56
C ALA A 211 -12.29 -0.14 -18.28
N SER A 212 -11.84 1.06 -17.93
CA SER A 212 -11.11 1.31 -16.68
C SER A 212 -11.99 1.06 -15.45
N TRP A 213 -13.28 1.36 -15.55
CA TRP A 213 -14.27 1.10 -14.48
C TRP A 213 -14.63 -0.38 -14.36
N SER A 214 -14.65 -1.13 -15.46
CA SER A 214 -14.89 -2.58 -15.42
C SER A 214 -13.78 -3.35 -14.70
N GLY A 215 -12.59 -2.76 -14.55
CA GLY A 215 -11.48 -3.31 -13.76
C GLY A 215 -11.66 -3.19 -12.25
N VAL A 216 -12.72 -2.55 -11.75
CA VAL A 216 -12.98 -2.45 -10.31
C VAL A 216 -13.43 -3.80 -9.77
N PRO A 217 -12.73 -4.40 -8.79
CA PRO A 217 -13.04 -5.73 -8.28
C PRO A 217 -14.24 -5.69 -7.33
N LEU A 218 -15.47 -5.70 -7.86
CA LEU A 218 -16.72 -5.63 -7.08
C LEU A 218 -16.79 -6.69 -5.98
N HIS A 219 -16.29 -7.90 -6.24
CA HIS A 219 -16.23 -8.98 -5.24
C HIS A 219 -15.41 -8.59 -4.00
N VAL A 220 -14.33 -7.82 -4.17
CA VAL A 220 -13.52 -7.31 -3.05
C VAL A 220 -14.31 -6.25 -2.28
N LEU A 221 -15.02 -5.36 -2.97
CA LEU A 221 -15.85 -4.34 -2.31
C LEU A 221 -16.98 -4.97 -1.48
N ILE A 222 -17.66 -5.97 -2.04
CA ILE A 222 -18.71 -6.71 -1.32
C ILE A 222 -18.11 -7.44 -0.11
N PHE A 223 -16.96 -8.09 -0.28
CA PHE A 223 -16.27 -8.79 0.81
C PHE A 223 -15.87 -7.82 1.94
N LEU A 224 -15.30 -6.66 1.61
CA LEU A 224 -14.96 -5.63 2.60
C LEU A 224 -16.18 -5.13 3.37
N THR A 225 -17.27 -4.84 2.65
CA THR A 225 -18.52 -4.41 3.26
C THR A 225 -19.06 -5.46 4.22
N ALA A 226 -19.03 -6.73 3.81
CA ALA A 226 -19.47 -7.85 4.63
C ALA A 226 -18.58 -8.02 5.88
N ALA A 227 -17.26 -7.91 5.75
CA ALA A 227 -16.32 -8.01 6.87
C ALA A 227 -16.59 -6.93 7.93
N VAL A 228 -16.79 -5.67 7.50
CA VAL A 228 -17.16 -4.57 8.41
C VAL A 228 -18.53 -4.81 9.06
N ALA A 229 -19.51 -5.30 8.29
CA ALA A 229 -20.84 -5.60 8.82
C ALA A 229 -20.79 -6.71 9.88
N ILE A 230 -20.03 -7.78 9.65
CA ILE A 230 -19.83 -8.87 10.63
C ILE A 230 -19.25 -8.32 11.93
N GLY A 231 -18.20 -7.48 11.85
CA GLY A 231 -17.60 -6.84 13.02
C GLY A 231 -18.61 -6.01 13.83
N ARG A 232 -19.46 -5.21 13.14
CA ARG A 232 -20.49 -4.38 13.77
C ARG A 232 -21.62 -5.23 14.39
N VAL A 233 -22.10 -6.23 13.67
CA VAL A 233 -23.12 -7.16 14.18
C VAL A 233 -22.56 -7.94 15.38
N GLY A 234 -21.32 -8.39 15.31
CA GLY A 234 -20.63 -9.04 16.43
C GLY A 234 -20.56 -8.17 17.68
N GLY A 235 -20.31 -6.87 17.50
CA GLY A 235 -20.37 -5.90 18.60
C GLY A 235 -21.77 -5.74 19.19
N ALA A 236 -22.78 -5.56 18.32
CA ALA A 236 -24.17 -5.35 18.73
C ALA A 236 -24.79 -6.60 19.41
N THR A 237 -24.39 -7.79 19.01
CA THR A 237 -24.90 -9.07 19.56
C THR A 237 -24.14 -9.59 20.77
N GLY A 238 -23.02 -8.96 21.14
CA GLY A 238 -22.12 -9.44 22.19
C GLY A 238 -21.17 -10.57 21.76
N MET A 239 -21.22 -10.99 20.49
CA MET A 239 -20.35 -12.05 19.96
C MET A 239 -18.86 -11.70 20.12
N ASN A 240 -18.48 -10.45 19.86
CA ASN A 240 -17.09 -10.00 19.98
C ASN A 240 -16.62 -10.10 21.45
N ALA A 241 -17.48 -9.74 22.42
CA ALA A 241 -17.18 -9.86 23.84
C ALA A 241 -17.04 -11.34 24.25
N TRP A 242 -17.93 -12.20 23.73
CA TRP A 242 -17.85 -13.65 24.01
C TRP A 242 -16.56 -14.27 23.45
N ILE A 243 -16.19 -13.93 22.21
CA ILE A 243 -14.92 -14.37 21.60
C ILE A 243 -13.74 -13.88 22.44
N ALA A 244 -13.72 -12.61 22.82
CA ALA A 244 -12.66 -12.03 23.63
C ALA A 244 -12.49 -12.75 24.96
N GLN A 245 -13.59 -13.10 25.64
CA GLN A 245 -13.56 -13.80 26.93
C GLN A 245 -13.23 -15.29 26.84
N THR A 246 -13.59 -15.95 25.72
CA THR A 246 -13.49 -17.40 25.59
C THR A 246 -12.20 -17.84 24.91
N VAL A 247 -11.75 -17.07 23.90
CA VAL A 247 -10.62 -17.44 23.03
C VAL A 247 -9.32 -16.78 23.47
N LEU A 248 -9.40 -15.59 24.05
CA LEU A 248 -8.20 -14.88 24.50
C LEU A 248 -7.81 -15.32 25.92
N PRO A 249 -6.50 -15.31 26.24
CA PRO A 249 -6.04 -15.63 27.60
C PRO A 249 -6.68 -14.70 28.64
N GLY A 250 -7.06 -15.24 29.78
CA GLY A 250 -7.72 -14.49 30.85
C GLY A 250 -6.87 -13.38 31.50
N THR A 251 -5.58 -13.34 31.21
CA THR A 251 -4.66 -12.29 31.65
C THR A 251 -4.00 -11.62 30.47
N VAL A 252 -4.20 -10.32 30.36
CA VAL A 252 -3.57 -9.48 29.31
C VAL A 252 -2.38 -8.78 29.91
N PRO A 253 -1.26 -8.71 29.18
CA PRO A 253 -0.14 -7.91 29.61
C PRO A 253 -0.54 -6.44 29.78
N SER A 254 -0.25 -5.85 30.93
CA SER A 254 -0.49 -4.42 31.19
C SER A 254 0.61 -3.52 30.60
N ASP A 255 1.78 -4.09 30.30
CA ASP A 255 2.87 -3.37 29.64
C ASP A 255 2.53 -3.15 28.17
N PRO A 256 2.60 -1.90 27.65
CA PRO A 256 2.22 -1.57 26.28
C PRO A 256 3.03 -2.32 25.20
N TYR A 257 4.31 -2.59 25.42
CA TYR A 257 5.17 -3.28 24.46
C TYR A 257 4.86 -4.77 24.41
N ILE A 258 4.63 -5.37 25.58
CA ILE A 258 4.24 -6.79 25.69
C ILE A 258 2.84 -6.99 25.09
N LEU A 259 1.92 -6.05 25.34
CA LEU A 259 0.58 -6.05 24.72
C LEU A 259 0.66 -5.95 23.20
N ALA A 260 1.47 -5.04 22.66
CA ALA A 260 1.65 -4.93 21.22
C ALA A 260 2.22 -6.22 20.60
N ALA A 261 3.24 -6.80 21.24
CA ALA A 261 3.80 -8.09 20.82
C ALA A 261 2.77 -9.23 20.90
N PHE A 262 1.94 -9.24 21.92
CA PHE A 262 0.85 -10.21 22.09
C PHE A 262 -0.21 -10.09 20.98
N ILE A 263 -0.70 -8.88 20.69
CA ILE A 263 -1.66 -8.62 19.61
C ILE A 263 -1.06 -9.01 18.26
N ALA A 264 0.19 -8.62 17.99
CA ALA A 264 0.88 -8.97 16.75
C ALA A 264 1.01 -10.50 16.60
N THR A 265 1.40 -11.20 17.66
CA THR A 265 1.57 -12.67 17.64
C THR A 265 0.25 -13.39 17.36
N ILE A 266 -0.83 -13.01 18.03
CA ILE A 266 -2.16 -13.59 17.79
C ILE A 266 -2.61 -13.28 16.35
N SER A 267 -2.44 -12.05 15.90
CA SER A 267 -2.81 -11.65 14.54
C SER A 267 -2.06 -12.47 13.48
N ILE A 268 -0.75 -12.72 13.68
CA ILE A 268 0.05 -13.56 12.78
C ILE A 268 -0.48 -15.00 12.78
N ILE A 269 -0.74 -15.59 13.96
CA ILE A 269 -1.23 -16.97 14.07
C ILE A 269 -2.57 -17.11 13.34
N ILE A 270 -3.50 -16.20 13.59
CA ILE A 270 -4.82 -16.24 12.94
C ILE A 270 -4.70 -15.97 11.44
N HIS A 271 -3.79 -15.07 11.02
CA HIS A 271 -3.52 -14.84 9.61
C HIS A 271 -2.99 -16.09 8.90
N MET A 272 -2.11 -16.83 9.54
CA MET A 272 -1.61 -18.12 9.01
C MET A 272 -2.72 -19.16 8.82
N LEU A 273 -3.75 -19.12 9.67
CA LEU A 273 -4.90 -20.03 9.57
C LEU A 273 -5.92 -19.58 8.52
N LEU A 274 -6.22 -18.28 8.44
CA LEU A 274 -7.27 -17.76 7.58
C LEU A 274 -6.76 -17.40 6.15
N GLY A 275 -5.47 -17.10 6.01
CA GLY A 275 -4.84 -16.76 4.73
C GLY A 275 -5.34 -15.45 4.08
N SER A 276 -6.14 -14.65 4.77
CA SER A 276 -6.71 -13.39 4.26
C SER A 276 -6.57 -12.28 5.29
N VAL A 277 -5.80 -11.24 4.94
CA VAL A 277 -5.61 -10.06 5.80
C VAL A 277 -6.95 -9.41 6.15
N ILE A 278 -7.83 -9.26 5.19
CA ILE A 278 -9.14 -8.60 5.38
C ILE A 278 -10.03 -9.41 6.33
N ALA A 279 -10.04 -10.75 6.20
CA ALA A 279 -10.79 -11.61 7.12
C ALA A 279 -10.24 -11.53 8.54
N VAL A 280 -8.93 -11.51 8.69
CA VAL A 280 -8.25 -11.35 9.99
C VAL A 280 -8.64 -10.02 10.61
N MET A 281 -8.54 -8.92 9.88
CA MET A 281 -8.93 -7.59 10.38
C MET A 281 -10.41 -7.54 10.78
N GLY A 282 -11.30 -8.11 9.97
CA GLY A 282 -12.75 -8.13 10.25
C GLY A 282 -13.12 -8.88 11.54
N ILE A 283 -12.31 -9.85 11.96
CA ILE A 283 -12.53 -10.66 13.16
C ILE A 283 -11.73 -10.14 14.36
N ILE A 284 -10.42 -9.90 14.15
CA ILE A 284 -9.52 -9.60 15.27
C ILE A 284 -9.68 -8.17 15.76
N ILE A 285 -9.77 -7.18 14.87
CA ILE A 285 -9.83 -5.78 15.29
C ILE A 285 -11.01 -5.54 16.24
N PRO A 286 -12.27 -5.92 15.91
CA PRO A 286 -13.39 -5.73 16.84
C PRO A 286 -13.23 -6.48 18.15
N ALA A 287 -12.71 -7.72 18.11
CA ALA A 287 -12.47 -8.51 19.31
C ALA A 287 -11.39 -7.88 20.21
N MET A 288 -10.27 -7.44 19.65
CA MET A 288 -9.19 -6.79 20.37
C MET A 288 -9.60 -5.41 20.91
N ILE A 289 -10.38 -4.63 20.17
CA ILE A 289 -10.94 -3.36 20.66
C ILE A 289 -11.82 -3.60 21.88
N THR A 290 -12.72 -4.59 21.83
CA THR A 290 -13.58 -4.94 22.95
C THR A 290 -12.77 -5.34 24.18
N PHE A 291 -11.70 -6.08 23.96
CA PHE A 291 -10.82 -6.57 25.01
C PHE A 291 -9.97 -5.44 25.62
N THR A 292 -9.32 -4.61 24.81
CA THR A 292 -8.44 -3.54 25.26
C THR A 292 -9.20 -2.32 25.79
N SER A 293 -10.46 -2.13 25.41
CA SER A 293 -11.32 -1.04 25.95
C SER A 293 -11.53 -1.15 27.45
N GLN A 294 -11.59 -2.37 27.98
CA GLN A 294 -11.68 -2.60 29.44
C GLN A 294 -10.43 -2.13 30.20
N MET A 295 -9.32 -1.95 29.50
CA MET A 295 -8.06 -1.46 30.05
C MET A 295 -7.86 0.06 29.85
N GLY A 296 -8.86 0.76 29.31
CA GLY A 296 -8.77 2.19 28.97
C GLY A 296 -7.85 2.50 27.78
N ILE A 297 -7.50 1.50 26.97
CA ILE A 297 -6.64 1.66 25.79
C ILE A 297 -7.49 2.17 24.61
N THR A 298 -6.94 3.13 23.87
CA THR A 298 -7.66 3.69 22.72
C THR A 298 -7.85 2.63 21.63
N PRO A 299 -9.00 2.62 20.93
CA PRO A 299 -9.30 1.63 19.88
C PRO A 299 -8.32 1.63 18.70
N LEU A 300 -7.54 2.69 18.52
CA LEU A 300 -6.49 2.77 17.48
C LEU A 300 -5.30 1.84 17.73
N VAL A 301 -5.03 1.47 19.00
CA VAL A 301 -3.86 0.62 19.32
C VAL A 301 -4.03 -0.80 18.80
N PRO A 302 -5.18 -1.48 18.97
CA PRO A 302 -5.40 -2.81 18.42
C PRO A 302 -5.82 -2.82 16.93
N ALA A 303 -6.16 -1.69 16.35
CA ALA A 303 -6.57 -1.57 14.95
C ALA A 303 -5.38 -1.36 14.02
#